data_9549dc4fed6452a1c1be24e9cb3adc6d
#
_entry.id   9549dc4fed6452a1c1be24e9cb3adc6d
#
_cell.length_a   1.000
_cell.length_b   1.000
_cell.length_c   1.000
_cell.angle_alpha   90.00
_cell.angle_beta   90.00
_cell.angle_gamma   90.00
#
_symmetry.space_group_name_H-M   'P 1'
#
loop_
_entity.id
_entity.type
_entity.pdbx_description
1 polymer ?
#
loop_
_entity_poly.entity_id
_entity_poly.type
_entity_poly.pdbx_seq_one_letter_code
_entity_poly.pdbx_strand_id
1 'polypeptide(L)'
;MFSPSPQTLSILVAVFILATLLIRRALLPKPIPGIVYREANAKKILGNAWELLQWKKKHGEMFGYLANLAVELNEPVFQIFVHPLGKPWVIVADNREAFDILSRRTPKEFDRSRFLRSLFMPLVPEFHFHMPTGERWKAHRKLVADTMSPAFLGGVAGPQMWKSTMKLIDLWRVKERLAKGRPFSVSTDIRKAAFEIIWAATFGFDSGSTNAQTELLETLPEFTNLGDMDHEVHFPVAPDPPVFKAGLALNDAMNIGVQSLVPGLHLWLAYNLMPSLRAARSLKEAVIQDEIKKAINKFSNQTDLNWEDQGNLKRHMKSAVDIVIAREIDSARKEGRTPELMSRTVQDELFSFMLAGNEIFTLTAWTLKFLTTHQNVQKKVRDELREQCSAAVERGDAPTVSEIMSARLPYFEAMIEESTRCGSVTQTNIRTTMQEVNILGHMVPKHTEILMLNNGPGSFMPPLTVDEEKRSESSKGTAGKIGQWNVKGMRDFDPERWLVKDEEGRLTFNPNAGPRHSFGAGPRACFGRKWAALEVKIMMALIVWHFNLEPTPKPLSSFKPFPGVAHRPEMIYLRLSNV
;
A
#
# COMPACT_ATOMS: atom_id res chain seq x y z
N MET A 1 42.70 48.80 8.07
CA MET A 1 42.24 47.58 7.35
C MET A 1 43.44 47.06 6.58
N PHE A 2 43.97 45.89 6.95
CA PHE A 2 45.06 45.25 6.21
C PHE A 2 44.50 44.64 4.94
N SER A 3 44.76 45.19 3.77
CA SER A 3 44.51 44.53 2.49
C SER A 3 45.52 43.39 2.31
N PRO A 4 45.10 42.17 2.04
CA PRO A 4 46.02 41.07 1.85
C PRO A 4 46.90 41.33 0.62
N SER A 5 48.16 40.93 0.68
CA SER A 5 49.05 41.06 -0.46
C SER A 5 48.56 40.21 -1.65
N PRO A 6 48.89 40.56 -2.90
CA PRO A 6 48.50 39.77 -4.08
C PRO A 6 48.89 38.29 -3.96
N GLN A 7 50.03 38.01 -3.35
CA GLN A 7 50.48 36.63 -3.08
C GLN A 7 49.60 35.88 -2.09
N THR A 8 49.20 36.58 -0.98
CA THR A 8 48.28 36.02 0.02
C THR A 8 46.90 35.72 -0.60
N LEU A 9 46.40 36.60 -1.47
CA LEU A 9 45.14 36.43 -2.17
C LEU A 9 45.23 35.24 -3.13
N SER A 10 46.30 35.07 -3.89
CA SER A 10 46.53 33.94 -4.79
C SER A 10 46.57 32.58 -4.06
N ILE A 11 47.20 32.53 -2.88
CA ILE A 11 47.26 31.33 -2.04
C ILE A 11 45.84 31.01 -1.50
N LEU A 12 45.08 32.00 -1.01
CA LEU A 12 43.71 31.78 -0.54
C LEU A 12 42.81 31.26 -1.65
N VAL A 13 42.91 31.80 -2.85
CA VAL A 13 42.16 31.32 -4.03
C VAL A 13 42.53 29.88 -4.37
N ALA A 14 43.83 29.57 -4.40
CA ALA A 14 44.29 28.18 -4.68
C ALA A 14 43.81 27.19 -3.63
N VAL A 15 43.87 27.54 -2.34
CA VAL A 15 43.33 26.72 -1.23
C VAL A 15 41.81 26.56 -1.35
N PHE A 16 41.07 27.61 -1.68
CA PHE A 16 39.63 27.54 -1.89
C PHE A 16 39.27 26.63 -3.06
N ILE A 17 39.97 26.75 -4.20
CA ILE A 17 39.76 25.86 -5.36
C ILE A 17 40.08 24.42 -4.99
N LEU A 18 41.17 24.14 -4.34
CA LEU A 18 41.58 22.80 -3.92
C LEU A 18 40.54 22.22 -2.93
N ALA A 19 40.12 22.99 -1.93
CA ALA A 19 39.08 22.58 -0.99
C ALA A 19 37.76 22.26 -1.71
N THR A 20 37.36 23.10 -2.67
CA THR A 20 36.16 22.89 -3.48
C THR A 20 36.25 21.60 -4.30
N LEU A 21 37.40 21.35 -4.93
CA LEU A 21 37.63 20.12 -5.69
C LEU A 21 37.64 18.88 -4.80
N LEU A 22 38.24 18.95 -3.62
CA LEU A 22 38.26 17.85 -2.64
C LEU A 22 36.85 17.57 -2.10
N ILE A 23 36.09 18.61 -1.73
CA ILE A 23 34.70 18.49 -1.29
C ILE A 23 33.87 17.90 -2.40
N ARG A 24 33.98 18.41 -3.64
CA ARG A 24 33.27 17.86 -4.79
C ARG A 24 33.59 16.37 -4.97
N ARG A 25 34.88 15.99 -4.94
CA ARG A 25 35.31 14.58 -5.08
C ARG A 25 34.76 13.72 -3.95
N ALA A 26 34.70 14.21 -2.72
CA ALA A 26 34.15 13.50 -1.58
C ALA A 26 32.62 13.29 -1.70
N LEU A 27 31.91 14.27 -2.28
CA LEU A 27 30.46 14.22 -2.48
C LEU A 27 30.01 13.41 -3.69
N LEU A 28 30.92 13.09 -4.64
CA LEU A 28 30.56 12.26 -5.78
C LEU A 28 30.18 10.84 -5.33
N PRO A 29 29.20 10.21 -6.01
CA PRO A 29 28.84 8.81 -5.77
C PRO A 29 30.06 7.88 -5.89
N LYS A 30 30.09 6.86 -5.03
CA LYS A 30 31.11 5.79 -5.07
C LYS A 30 30.45 4.50 -5.56
N PRO A 31 30.58 4.16 -6.84
CA PRO A 31 29.98 2.94 -7.39
C PRO A 31 30.48 1.67 -6.69
N ILE A 32 29.61 0.69 -6.54
CA ILE A 32 29.97 -0.68 -6.15
C ILE A 32 30.67 -1.32 -7.37
N PRO A 33 31.90 -1.83 -7.24
CA PRO A 33 32.59 -2.46 -8.34
C PRO A 33 31.82 -3.64 -8.94
N GLY A 34 31.85 -3.79 -10.26
CA GLY A 34 31.24 -4.90 -10.98
C GLY A 34 29.70 -4.81 -11.15
N ILE A 35 29.05 -3.75 -10.65
CA ILE A 35 27.60 -3.52 -10.87
C ILE A 35 27.43 -2.38 -11.88
N VAL A 36 26.66 -2.62 -12.93
CA VAL A 36 26.45 -1.65 -14.02
C VAL A 36 25.70 -0.41 -13.54
N TYR A 37 25.98 0.73 -14.12
CA TYR A 37 25.32 2.01 -13.88
C TYR A 37 25.51 2.96 -15.06
N ARG A 38 24.68 4.02 -15.13
CA ARG A 38 24.89 5.07 -16.13
C ARG A 38 26.03 5.98 -15.68
N GLU A 39 27.18 5.96 -16.38
CA GLU A 39 28.40 6.69 -16.01
C GLU A 39 28.17 8.20 -15.79
N ALA A 40 27.32 8.83 -16.60
CA ALA A 40 26.99 10.25 -16.45
C ALA A 40 26.44 10.59 -15.06
N ASN A 41 25.78 9.64 -14.39
CA ASN A 41 25.20 9.86 -13.05
C ASN A 41 26.26 9.80 -11.94
N ALA A 42 27.31 8.98 -12.10
CA ALA A 42 28.41 8.93 -11.14
C ALA A 42 29.26 10.23 -11.11
N LYS A 43 29.18 11.04 -12.15
CA LYS A 43 29.89 12.34 -12.27
C LYS A 43 29.10 13.51 -11.67
N LYS A 44 27.87 13.27 -11.15
CA LYS A 44 26.97 14.28 -10.56
C LYS A 44 26.86 14.04 -9.05
N ILE A 45 26.94 15.08 -8.22
CA ILE A 45 26.80 14.99 -6.75
C ILE A 45 25.44 14.39 -6.37
N LEU A 46 24.36 14.76 -7.05
CA LEU A 46 23.01 14.23 -6.82
C LEU A 46 22.74 12.92 -7.57
N GLY A 47 23.70 12.38 -8.30
CA GLY A 47 23.55 11.13 -9.03
C GLY A 47 22.31 11.08 -9.92
N ASN A 48 21.42 10.12 -9.65
CA ASN A 48 20.14 9.93 -10.34
C ASN A 48 18.98 10.76 -9.73
N ALA A 49 19.17 11.39 -8.55
CA ALA A 49 18.07 12.04 -7.82
C ALA A 49 17.37 13.12 -8.65
N TRP A 50 18.14 13.91 -9.41
CA TRP A 50 17.57 14.94 -10.28
C TRP A 50 16.72 14.35 -11.41
N GLU A 51 17.17 13.31 -12.05
CA GLU A 51 16.45 12.63 -13.15
C GLU A 51 15.17 11.95 -12.62
N LEU A 52 15.23 11.34 -11.43
CA LEU A 52 14.06 10.80 -10.73
C LEU A 52 13.02 11.89 -10.43
N LEU A 53 13.46 13.07 -9.97
CA LEU A 53 12.56 14.20 -9.72
C LEU A 53 11.92 14.73 -11.01
N GLN A 54 12.68 14.87 -12.10
CA GLN A 54 12.15 15.29 -13.39
C GLN A 54 11.14 14.28 -13.94
N TRP A 55 11.47 12.98 -13.83
CA TRP A 55 10.56 11.91 -14.22
C TRP A 55 9.25 11.98 -13.41
N LYS A 56 9.36 12.10 -12.07
CA LYS A 56 8.20 12.22 -11.19
C LYS A 56 7.32 13.41 -11.55
N LYS A 57 7.91 14.56 -11.83
CA LYS A 57 7.18 15.77 -12.25
C LYS A 57 6.39 15.53 -13.55
N LYS A 58 7.00 14.82 -14.51
CA LYS A 58 6.39 14.55 -15.83
C LYS A 58 5.33 13.44 -15.77
N HIS A 59 5.62 12.34 -15.05
CA HIS A 59 4.85 11.10 -15.10
C HIS A 59 4.02 10.83 -13.85
N GLY A 60 4.19 11.59 -12.76
CA GLY A 60 3.47 11.39 -11.49
C GLY A 60 4.03 10.27 -10.61
N GLU A 61 5.08 9.55 -11.05
CA GLU A 61 5.68 8.42 -10.33
C GLU A 61 7.19 8.35 -10.60
N MET A 62 7.93 7.53 -9.82
CA MET A 62 9.41 7.47 -9.92
C MET A 62 9.93 6.14 -10.51
N PHE A 63 9.22 5.07 -10.30
CA PHE A 63 9.74 3.72 -10.54
C PHE A 63 9.73 3.32 -12.02
N GLY A 64 8.92 3.96 -12.84
CA GLY A 64 8.99 3.83 -14.29
C GLY A 64 10.31 4.33 -14.88
N TYR A 65 10.96 5.32 -14.24
CA TYR A 65 12.33 5.70 -14.59
C TYR A 65 13.29 4.52 -14.41
N LEU A 66 13.18 3.80 -13.30
CA LEU A 66 14.06 2.65 -13.01
C LEU A 66 13.76 1.48 -13.95
N ALA A 67 12.51 1.25 -14.28
CA ALA A 67 12.11 0.22 -15.25
C ALA A 67 12.67 0.51 -16.65
N ASN A 68 12.61 1.78 -17.10
CA ASN A 68 13.21 2.18 -18.37
C ASN A 68 14.75 2.12 -18.33
N LEU A 69 15.36 2.49 -17.21
CA LEU A 69 16.82 2.40 -17.05
C LEU A 69 17.31 0.95 -17.10
N ALA A 70 16.57 -0.02 -16.56
CA ALA A 70 16.86 -1.44 -16.67
C ALA A 70 16.92 -1.91 -18.14
N VAL A 71 15.95 -1.45 -18.95
CA VAL A 71 15.92 -1.75 -20.39
C VAL A 71 17.03 -1.04 -21.14
N GLU A 72 17.30 0.24 -20.84
CA GLU A 72 18.37 1.02 -21.46
C GLU A 72 19.75 0.40 -21.21
N LEU A 73 20.01 -0.02 -19.99
CA LEU A 73 21.27 -0.67 -19.61
C LEU A 73 21.31 -2.14 -20.09
N ASN A 74 20.18 -2.71 -20.45
CA ASN A 74 19.98 -4.13 -20.75
C ASN A 74 20.53 -5.05 -19.64
N GLU A 75 20.31 -4.67 -18.38
CA GLU A 75 20.85 -5.36 -17.20
C GLU A 75 19.76 -5.62 -16.16
N PRO A 76 19.64 -6.86 -15.68
CA PRO A 76 18.69 -7.22 -14.63
C PRO A 76 19.11 -6.72 -13.24
N VAL A 77 20.40 -6.40 -13.04
CA VAL A 77 20.97 -5.86 -11.80
C VAL A 77 21.83 -4.65 -12.12
N PHE A 78 21.46 -3.50 -11.60
CA PHE A 78 22.20 -2.25 -11.79
C PHE A 78 22.13 -1.38 -10.53
N GLN A 79 22.94 -0.33 -10.47
CA GLN A 79 22.96 0.57 -9.32
C GLN A 79 22.60 2.00 -9.68
N ILE A 80 22.01 2.70 -8.71
CA ILE A 80 21.66 4.12 -8.80
C ILE A 80 22.19 4.89 -7.58
N PHE A 81 22.34 6.19 -7.74
CA PHE A 81 22.84 7.11 -6.72
C PHE A 81 21.73 8.10 -6.36
N VAL A 82 21.15 7.98 -5.18
CA VAL A 82 19.99 8.79 -4.76
C VAL A 82 20.28 9.71 -3.57
N HIS A 83 21.38 9.47 -2.87
CA HIS A 83 21.79 10.28 -1.72
C HIS A 83 23.27 10.66 -1.82
N PRO A 84 23.62 11.96 -1.69
CA PRO A 84 25.02 12.37 -1.53
C PRO A 84 25.63 11.64 -0.32
N LEU A 85 26.89 11.20 -0.45
CA LEU A 85 27.60 10.41 0.57
C LEU A 85 26.93 9.07 0.97
N GLY A 86 25.76 8.77 0.43
CA GLY A 86 25.05 7.51 0.66
C GLY A 86 25.68 6.36 -0.16
N LYS A 87 25.40 5.12 0.29
CA LYS A 87 25.69 3.96 -0.55
C LYS A 87 24.77 3.95 -1.76
N PRO A 88 25.23 3.44 -2.91
CA PRO A 88 24.36 3.16 -4.04
C PRO A 88 23.20 2.24 -3.64
N TRP A 89 22.06 2.41 -4.28
CA TRP A 89 20.97 1.46 -4.21
C TRP A 89 21.11 0.49 -5.39
N VAL A 90 20.94 -0.80 -5.13
CA VAL A 90 20.95 -1.82 -6.16
C VAL A 90 19.53 -2.16 -6.57
N ILE A 91 19.28 -2.13 -7.86
CA ILE A 91 17.99 -2.42 -8.47
C ILE A 91 18.01 -3.83 -9.03
N VAL A 92 16.98 -4.61 -8.76
CA VAL A 92 16.76 -5.96 -9.31
C VAL A 92 15.50 -5.91 -10.16
N ALA A 93 15.65 -6.12 -11.45
CA ALA A 93 14.59 -6.09 -12.46
C ALA A 93 14.26 -7.50 -13.00
N ASP A 94 14.61 -8.54 -12.26
CA ASP A 94 14.24 -9.93 -12.53
C ASP A 94 13.26 -10.44 -11.47
N ASN A 95 12.05 -10.82 -11.90
CA ASN A 95 10.98 -11.24 -11.01
C ASN A 95 11.28 -12.52 -10.24
N ARG A 96 12.02 -13.44 -10.84
CA ARG A 96 12.39 -14.72 -10.21
C ARG A 96 13.44 -14.51 -9.12
N GLU A 97 14.45 -13.69 -9.38
CA GLU A 97 15.43 -13.31 -8.36
C GLU A 97 14.79 -12.50 -7.23
N ALA A 98 13.88 -11.57 -7.57
CA ALA A 98 13.11 -10.81 -6.59
C ALA A 98 12.30 -11.74 -5.66
N PHE A 99 11.64 -12.75 -6.22
CA PHE A 99 10.90 -13.74 -5.43
C PHE A 99 11.83 -14.55 -4.52
N ASP A 100 12.97 -14.96 -5.00
CA ASP A 100 13.96 -15.71 -4.22
C ASP A 100 14.49 -14.88 -3.04
N ILE A 101 14.88 -13.63 -3.30
CA ILE A 101 15.30 -12.68 -2.26
C ILE A 101 14.21 -12.51 -1.20
N LEU A 102 12.96 -12.30 -1.60
CA LEU A 102 11.85 -12.05 -0.69
C LEU A 102 11.45 -13.26 0.13
N SER A 103 11.46 -14.46 -0.47
CA SER A 103 10.87 -15.66 0.13
C SER A 103 11.86 -16.61 0.79
N ARG A 104 13.06 -16.78 0.26
CA ARG A 104 14.02 -17.80 0.69
C ARG A 104 15.27 -17.24 1.35
N ARG A 105 15.80 -16.14 0.79
CA ARG A 105 17.02 -15.50 1.28
C ARG A 105 16.75 -14.49 2.42
N THR A 106 15.48 -14.08 2.62
CA THR A 106 15.04 -13.28 3.78
C THR A 106 14.65 -14.24 4.93
N PRO A 107 15.13 -14.06 6.20
CA PRO A 107 15.91 -12.92 6.69
C PRO A 107 17.42 -13.13 6.76
N LYS A 108 17.96 -14.22 6.27
CA LYS A 108 19.39 -14.59 6.45
C LYS A 108 20.34 -13.62 5.78
N GLU A 109 20.11 -13.36 4.50
CA GLU A 109 20.95 -12.51 3.65
C GLU A 109 20.37 -11.11 3.48
N PHE A 110 19.05 -11.00 3.50
CA PHE A 110 18.31 -9.76 3.34
C PHE A 110 17.29 -9.57 4.46
N ASP A 111 17.11 -8.36 4.93
CA ASP A 111 16.07 -8.06 5.91
C ASP A 111 15.41 -6.71 5.62
N ARG A 112 14.58 -6.24 6.51
CA ARG A 112 13.81 -5.01 6.36
C ARG A 112 14.72 -3.81 6.06
N SER A 113 14.32 -3.01 5.08
CA SER A 113 15.02 -1.83 4.61
C SER A 113 15.26 -0.82 5.73
N ARG A 114 16.48 -0.30 5.82
CA ARG A 114 16.84 0.79 6.73
C ARG A 114 16.18 2.11 6.31
N PHE A 115 16.03 2.32 5.01
CA PHE A 115 15.32 3.47 4.48
C PHE A 115 13.86 3.47 4.94
N LEU A 116 13.14 2.34 4.80
CA LEU A 116 11.76 2.23 5.30
C LEU A 116 11.70 2.44 6.83
N ARG A 117 12.65 1.88 7.57
CA ARG A 117 12.74 2.12 9.00
C ARG A 117 12.84 3.62 9.34
N SER A 118 13.64 4.37 8.60
CA SER A 118 13.81 5.81 8.83
C SER A 118 12.52 6.61 8.60
N LEU A 119 11.61 6.12 7.73
CA LEU A 119 10.32 6.75 7.47
C LEU A 119 9.30 6.51 8.61
N PHE A 120 9.28 5.29 9.17
CA PHE A 120 8.25 4.92 10.16
C PHE A 120 8.65 5.22 11.62
N MET A 121 9.95 5.12 11.94
CA MET A 121 10.46 5.34 13.30
C MET A 121 10.00 6.65 13.97
N PRO A 122 9.93 7.81 13.29
CA PRO A 122 9.53 9.05 13.94
C PRO A 122 8.08 9.07 14.42
N LEU A 123 7.19 8.29 13.82
CA LEU A 123 5.76 8.25 14.14
C LEU A 123 5.37 7.01 14.96
N VAL A 124 5.85 5.84 14.57
CA VAL A 124 5.51 4.53 15.14
C VAL A 124 6.76 3.69 15.42
N PRO A 125 7.56 4.04 16.42
CA PRO A 125 8.84 3.38 16.71
C PRO A 125 8.69 1.87 17.02
N GLU A 126 7.55 1.44 17.54
CA GLU A 126 7.26 0.05 17.93
C GLU A 126 6.42 -0.73 16.92
N PHE A 127 6.33 -0.26 15.67
CA PHE A 127 5.60 -0.96 14.63
C PHE A 127 6.42 -2.10 14.01
N HIS A 128 5.90 -3.34 14.08
CA HIS A 128 6.59 -4.54 13.56
C HIS A 128 7.02 -4.45 12.09
N PHE A 129 6.33 -3.64 11.28
CA PHE A 129 6.60 -3.53 9.85
C PHE A 129 8.06 -3.16 9.54
N HIS A 130 8.62 -2.18 10.25
CA HIS A 130 9.98 -1.70 9.98
C HIS A 130 11.06 -2.33 10.87
N MET A 131 10.69 -3.21 11.82
CA MET A 131 11.64 -3.89 12.70
C MET A 131 12.50 -4.90 11.94
N PRO A 132 13.77 -5.10 12.34
CA PRO A 132 14.55 -6.26 11.92
C PRO A 132 13.87 -7.57 12.33
N THR A 133 14.05 -8.61 11.53
CA THR A 133 13.51 -9.92 11.83
C THR A 133 14.27 -10.54 13.01
N GLY A 134 13.55 -10.91 14.07
CA GLY A 134 14.09 -11.46 15.30
C GLY A 134 12.98 -11.74 16.31
N GLU A 135 13.34 -12.08 17.57
CA GLU A 135 12.36 -12.46 18.60
C GLU A 135 11.38 -11.32 18.91
N ARG A 136 11.88 -10.08 18.97
CA ARG A 136 11.02 -8.91 19.18
C ARG A 136 9.97 -8.75 18.06
N TRP A 137 10.38 -8.85 16.81
CA TRP A 137 9.47 -8.83 15.67
C TRP A 137 8.44 -9.98 15.74
N LYS A 138 8.86 -11.18 16.13
CA LYS A 138 7.95 -12.33 16.30
C LYS A 138 6.93 -12.07 17.40
N ALA A 139 7.34 -11.48 18.53
CA ALA A 139 6.45 -11.12 19.62
C ALA A 139 5.38 -10.11 19.18
N HIS A 140 5.78 -9.04 18.49
CA HIS A 140 4.84 -8.06 17.93
C HIS A 140 3.87 -8.68 16.91
N ARG A 141 4.39 -9.55 16.03
CA ARG A 141 3.54 -10.27 15.06
C ARG A 141 2.55 -11.20 15.74
N LYS A 142 2.95 -11.86 16.83
CA LYS A 142 2.08 -12.72 17.64
C LYS A 142 0.98 -11.92 18.34
N LEU A 143 1.29 -10.73 18.84
CA LEU A 143 0.33 -9.83 19.49
C LEU A 143 -0.86 -9.51 18.60
N VAL A 144 -0.64 -9.27 17.32
CA VAL A 144 -1.68 -8.87 16.34
C VAL A 144 -2.17 -10.04 15.45
N ALA A 145 -1.63 -11.26 15.60
CA ALA A 145 -1.85 -12.35 14.64
C ALA A 145 -3.33 -12.72 14.44
N ASP A 146 -4.11 -12.74 15.52
CA ASP A 146 -5.50 -13.18 15.49
C ASP A 146 -6.42 -12.22 14.71
N THR A 147 -5.99 -10.97 14.49
CA THR A 147 -6.73 -10.00 13.64
C THR A 147 -6.73 -10.40 12.15
N MET A 148 -5.91 -11.35 11.74
CA MET A 148 -5.88 -11.93 10.39
C MET A 148 -6.44 -13.37 10.34
N SER A 149 -7.05 -13.83 11.44
CA SER A 149 -7.70 -15.14 11.49
C SER A 149 -9.02 -15.13 10.70
N PRO A 150 -9.42 -16.28 10.11
CA PRO A 150 -10.72 -16.39 9.45
C PRO A 150 -11.89 -16.02 10.35
N ALA A 151 -11.81 -16.33 11.64
CA ALA A 151 -12.86 -15.99 12.61
C ALA A 151 -13.03 -14.49 12.80
N PHE A 152 -11.92 -13.74 12.91
CA PHE A 152 -11.99 -12.28 13.01
C PHE A 152 -12.40 -11.63 11.69
N LEU A 153 -11.80 -12.08 10.58
CA LEU A 153 -12.12 -11.53 9.27
C LEU A 153 -13.59 -11.76 8.89
N GLY A 154 -14.13 -12.96 9.13
CA GLY A 154 -15.54 -13.26 8.82
C GLY A 154 -16.52 -12.75 9.85
N GLY A 155 -16.16 -12.79 11.15
CA GLY A 155 -17.10 -12.48 12.24
C GLY A 155 -17.10 -11.02 12.72
N VAL A 156 -16.02 -10.28 12.48
CA VAL A 156 -15.88 -8.88 12.94
C VAL A 156 -15.60 -7.93 11.78
N ALA A 157 -14.50 -8.14 11.06
CA ALA A 157 -14.07 -7.21 10.03
C ALA A 157 -15.04 -7.20 8.83
N GLY A 158 -15.42 -8.38 8.30
CA GLY A 158 -16.33 -8.52 7.16
C GLY A 158 -17.67 -7.79 7.34
N PRO A 159 -18.39 -7.99 8.47
CA PRO A 159 -19.60 -7.21 8.76
C PRO A 159 -19.39 -5.71 8.78
N GLN A 160 -18.27 -5.20 9.30
CA GLN A 160 -17.96 -3.77 9.28
C GLN A 160 -17.64 -3.28 7.85
N MET A 161 -16.88 -4.07 7.09
CA MET A 161 -16.60 -3.79 5.67
C MET A 161 -17.89 -3.66 4.86
N TRP A 162 -18.81 -4.61 5.04
CA TRP A 162 -20.11 -4.62 4.37
C TRP A 162 -20.92 -3.39 4.76
N LYS A 163 -21.08 -3.14 6.06
CA LYS A 163 -21.86 -2.01 6.59
C LYS A 163 -21.34 -0.66 6.10
N SER A 164 -20.03 -0.43 6.15
CA SER A 164 -19.44 0.83 5.68
C SER A 164 -19.52 0.96 4.16
N THR A 165 -19.42 -0.16 3.42
CA THR A 165 -19.62 -0.14 1.97
C THR A 165 -21.08 0.17 1.61
N MET A 166 -22.06 -0.35 2.33
CA MET A 166 -23.47 0.01 2.08
C MET A 166 -23.75 1.49 2.31
N LYS A 167 -23.13 2.11 3.31
CA LYS A 167 -23.17 3.58 3.47
C LYS A 167 -22.58 4.33 2.27
N LEU A 168 -21.49 3.82 1.71
CA LEU A 168 -20.91 4.38 0.47
C LEU A 168 -21.88 4.22 -0.70
N ILE A 169 -22.56 3.09 -0.82
CA ILE A 169 -23.60 2.86 -1.83
C ILE A 169 -24.73 3.89 -1.68
N ASP A 170 -25.22 4.10 -0.46
CA ASP A 170 -26.29 5.06 -0.21
C ASP A 170 -25.86 6.49 -0.55
N LEU A 171 -24.63 6.89 -0.17
CA LEU A 171 -24.05 8.16 -0.59
C LEU A 171 -24.00 8.30 -2.11
N TRP A 172 -23.61 7.25 -2.82
CA TRP A 172 -23.48 7.29 -4.29
C TRP A 172 -24.85 7.28 -4.99
N ARG A 173 -25.87 6.68 -4.40
CA ARG A 173 -27.27 6.82 -4.88
C ARG A 173 -27.75 8.27 -4.81
N VAL A 174 -27.44 8.97 -3.71
CA VAL A 174 -27.77 10.41 -3.59
C VAL A 174 -26.98 11.22 -4.62
N LYS A 175 -25.71 10.96 -4.78
CA LYS A 175 -24.86 11.65 -5.78
C LYS A 175 -25.32 11.37 -7.22
N GLU A 176 -25.67 10.15 -7.55
CA GLU A 176 -26.15 9.74 -8.88
C GLU A 176 -27.45 10.50 -9.22
N ARG A 177 -28.42 10.51 -8.29
CA ARG A 177 -29.68 11.26 -8.41
C ARG A 177 -29.44 12.75 -8.66
N LEU A 178 -28.55 13.37 -7.88
CA LEU A 178 -28.23 14.80 -7.99
C LEU A 178 -27.42 15.13 -9.26
N ALA A 179 -26.54 14.23 -9.67
CA ALA A 179 -25.68 14.39 -10.86
C ALA A 179 -26.43 14.20 -12.19
N LYS A 180 -27.58 13.52 -12.17
CA LYS A 180 -28.43 13.29 -13.36
C LYS A 180 -27.61 12.74 -14.55
N GLY A 181 -26.85 11.67 -14.31
CA GLY A 181 -26.01 11.00 -15.31
C GLY A 181 -24.70 11.70 -15.68
N ARG A 182 -24.28 12.73 -14.95
CA ARG A 182 -22.98 13.40 -15.13
C ARG A 182 -21.90 12.80 -14.27
N PRO A 183 -20.62 12.90 -14.66
CA PRO A 183 -19.52 12.40 -13.85
C PRO A 183 -19.31 13.24 -12.57
N PHE A 184 -18.86 12.58 -11.51
CA PHE A 184 -18.45 13.22 -10.26
C PHE A 184 -17.26 12.53 -9.64
N SER A 185 -16.48 13.27 -8.84
CA SER A 185 -15.33 12.73 -8.11
C SER A 185 -15.75 11.84 -6.96
N VAL A 186 -15.13 10.65 -6.85
CA VAL A 186 -15.35 9.69 -5.75
C VAL A 186 -14.11 9.50 -4.87
N SER A 187 -13.05 10.26 -5.12
CA SER A 187 -11.78 10.12 -4.41
C SER A 187 -11.92 10.24 -2.89
N THR A 188 -12.64 11.27 -2.44
CA THR A 188 -12.88 11.51 -1.00
C THR A 188 -13.79 10.45 -0.40
N ASP A 189 -14.80 10.02 -1.15
CA ASP A 189 -15.79 9.05 -0.66
C ASP A 189 -15.15 7.68 -0.38
N ILE A 190 -14.36 7.16 -1.34
CA ILE A 190 -13.67 5.88 -1.15
C ILE A 190 -12.66 5.98 -0.01
N ARG A 191 -11.95 7.12 0.11
CA ARG A 191 -10.99 7.33 1.20
C ARG A 191 -11.68 7.35 2.56
N LYS A 192 -12.84 8.00 2.67
CA LYS A 192 -13.66 8.00 3.89
C LYS A 192 -14.14 6.59 4.22
N ALA A 193 -14.70 5.87 3.25
CA ALA A 193 -15.19 4.51 3.44
C ALA A 193 -14.08 3.55 3.89
N ALA A 194 -12.91 3.56 3.24
CA ALA A 194 -11.77 2.73 3.64
C ALA A 194 -11.28 3.07 5.05
N PHE A 195 -11.24 4.35 5.41
CA PHE A 195 -10.91 4.77 6.77
C PHE A 195 -11.94 4.27 7.79
N GLU A 196 -13.23 4.41 7.51
CA GLU A 196 -14.31 3.96 8.39
C GLU A 196 -14.28 2.45 8.60
N ILE A 197 -14.02 1.68 7.55
CA ILE A 197 -13.89 0.24 7.62
C ILE A 197 -12.79 -0.16 8.61
N ILE A 198 -11.58 0.37 8.40
CA ILE A 198 -10.44 0.01 9.26
C ILE A 198 -10.62 0.53 10.69
N TRP A 199 -11.23 1.72 10.84
CA TRP A 199 -11.52 2.32 12.14
C TRP A 199 -12.52 1.47 12.93
N ALA A 200 -13.68 1.16 12.33
CA ALA A 200 -14.73 0.36 12.96
C ALA A 200 -14.24 -1.05 13.34
N ALA A 201 -13.45 -1.70 12.49
CA ALA A 201 -12.94 -3.02 12.81
C ALA A 201 -11.78 -2.98 13.84
N THR A 202 -11.02 -1.87 13.91
CA THR A 202 -9.95 -1.72 14.89
C THR A 202 -10.49 -1.36 16.28
N PHE A 203 -11.45 -0.43 16.38
CA PHE A 203 -11.92 0.12 17.65
C PHE A 203 -13.37 -0.20 17.99
N GLY A 204 -14.14 -0.77 17.06
CA GLY A 204 -15.51 -1.21 17.31
C GLY A 204 -16.59 -0.14 17.14
N PHE A 205 -16.26 1.07 16.68
CA PHE A 205 -17.22 2.13 16.42
C PHE A 205 -16.93 2.86 15.09
N ASP A 206 -17.97 3.51 14.58
CA ASP A 206 -17.95 4.22 13.30
C ASP A 206 -17.59 5.70 13.47
N SER A 207 -16.81 6.26 12.57
CA SER A 207 -16.47 7.68 12.58
C SER A 207 -17.61 8.60 12.07
N GLY A 208 -18.55 8.05 11.31
CA GLY A 208 -19.72 8.77 10.79
C GLY A 208 -19.44 9.72 9.62
N SER A 209 -18.24 9.70 9.04
CA SER A 209 -17.85 10.63 7.97
C SER A 209 -18.71 10.47 6.70
N THR A 210 -19.02 9.22 6.31
CA THR A 210 -19.83 8.93 5.12
C THR A 210 -21.27 9.33 5.34
N ASN A 211 -21.84 9.02 6.52
CA ASN A 211 -23.21 9.43 6.86
C ASN A 211 -23.37 10.95 6.87
N ALA A 212 -22.45 11.69 7.51
CA ALA A 212 -22.48 13.15 7.53
C ALA A 212 -22.46 13.75 6.13
N GLN A 213 -21.74 13.12 5.19
CA GLN A 213 -21.73 13.53 3.78
C GLN A 213 -23.08 13.25 3.11
N THR A 214 -23.69 12.09 3.38
CA THR A 214 -25.01 11.73 2.84
C THR A 214 -26.08 12.68 3.34
N GLU A 215 -26.16 12.90 4.66
CA GLU A 215 -27.10 13.83 5.30
C GLU A 215 -26.99 15.24 4.72
N LEU A 216 -25.75 15.76 4.55
CA LEU A 216 -25.55 17.07 3.91
C LEU A 216 -26.15 17.10 2.51
N LEU A 217 -25.89 16.07 1.68
CA LEU A 217 -26.37 16.07 0.28
C LEU A 217 -27.88 15.88 0.17
N GLU A 218 -28.51 15.18 1.10
CA GLU A 218 -29.97 15.00 1.15
C GLU A 218 -30.71 16.30 1.45
N THR A 219 -30.07 17.24 2.16
CA THR A 219 -30.66 18.58 2.41
C THR A 219 -30.62 19.50 1.20
N LEU A 220 -29.88 19.14 0.14
CA LEU A 220 -29.73 20.00 -1.02
C LEU A 220 -30.95 19.90 -1.95
N PRO A 221 -31.40 21.03 -2.53
CA PRO A 221 -32.36 21.00 -3.61
C PRO A 221 -31.77 20.33 -4.84
N GLU A 222 -32.61 19.85 -5.72
CA GLU A 222 -32.14 19.35 -7.02
C GLU A 222 -31.37 20.43 -7.79
N PHE A 223 -30.25 20.02 -8.37
CA PHE A 223 -29.43 20.93 -9.16
C PHE A 223 -30.11 21.25 -10.50
N THR A 224 -30.26 22.54 -10.80
CA THR A 224 -30.95 23.02 -11.99
C THR A 224 -30.02 23.40 -13.15
N ASN A 225 -28.79 23.82 -12.87
CA ASN A 225 -27.81 24.28 -13.85
C ASN A 225 -26.53 23.43 -13.81
N LEU A 226 -26.62 22.21 -14.33
CA LEU A 226 -25.51 21.25 -14.29
C LEU A 226 -24.54 21.30 -15.49
N GLY A 227 -24.76 22.19 -16.47
CA GLY A 227 -23.99 22.21 -17.71
C GLY A 227 -24.32 21.01 -18.63
N ASP A 228 -23.41 20.68 -19.56
CA ASP A 228 -23.60 19.52 -20.41
C ASP A 228 -23.27 18.19 -19.72
N MET A 229 -23.58 17.06 -20.38
CA MET A 229 -23.47 15.71 -19.79
C MET A 229 -22.03 15.27 -19.50
N ASP A 230 -21.05 15.94 -20.05
CA ASP A 230 -19.62 15.62 -19.85
C ASP A 230 -18.93 16.50 -18.81
N HIS A 231 -19.62 17.53 -18.30
CA HIS A 231 -19.12 18.32 -17.18
C HIS A 231 -19.24 17.58 -15.86
N GLU A 232 -18.22 17.72 -15.02
CA GLU A 232 -18.23 17.15 -13.68
C GLU A 232 -19.16 17.93 -12.75
N VAL A 233 -19.84 17.19 -11.88
CA VAL A 233 -20.64 17.78 -10.79
C VAL A 233 -19.80 17.88 -9.53
N HIS A 234 -19.73 19.09 -8.96
CA HIS A 234 -19.09 19.35 -7.70
C HIS A 234 -20.11 19.35 -6.57
N PHE A 235 -19.87 18.50 -5.56
CA PHE A 235 -20.70 18.44 -4.37
C PHE A 235 -20.04 19.18 -3.20
N PRO A 236 -20.81 19.87 -2.34
CA PRO A 236 -20.29 20.38 -1.09
C PRO A 236 -19.81 19.23 -0.20
N VAL A 237 -18.78 19.50 0.60
CA VAL A 237 -18.14 18.49 1.45
C VAL A 237 -18.50 18.74 2.90
N ALA A 238 -19.04 17.73 3.57
CA ALA A 238 -19.31 17.77 5.00
C ALA A 238 -18.00 17.87 5.79
N PRO A 239 -18.02 18.56 6.95
CA PRO A 239 -16.85 18.64 7.83
C PRO A 239 -16.38 17.24 8.25
N ASP A 240 -15.09 16.97 8.05
CA ASP A 240 -14.49 15.69 8.46
C ASP A 240 -14.31 15.63 9.97
N PRO A 241 -14.53 14.46 10.60
CA PRO A 241 -14.21 14.25 12.00
C PRO A 241 -12.73 14.55 12.30
N PRO A 242 -12.40 15.15 13.47
CA PRO A 242 -11.02 15.51 13.81
C PRO A 242 -10.04 14.34 13.73
N VAL A 243 -10.46 13.14 14.11
CA VAL A 243 -9.62 11.93 14.08
C VAL A 243 -9.29 11.50 12.65
N PHE A 244 -10.24 11.64 11.72
CA PHE A 244 -10.01 11.37 10.30
C PHE A 244 -8.98 12.35 9.72
N LYS A 245 -9.16 13.65 9.97
CA LYS A 245 -8.19 14.69 9.55
C LYS A 245 -6.79 14.43 10.10
N ALA A 246 -6.70 14.07 11.39
CA ALA A 246 -5.43 13.75 12.03
C ALA A 246 -4.75 12.53 11.41
N GLY A 247 -5.50 11.44 11.18
CA GLY A 247 -4.99 10.23 10.55
C GLY A 247 -4.46 10.49 9.14
N LEU A 248 -5.20 11.23 8.32
CA LEU A 248 -4.76 11.63 6.98
C LEU A 248 -3.52 12.52 7.02
N ALA A 249 -3.49 13.54 7.88
CA ALA A 249 -2.35 14.45 7.99
C ALA A 249 -1.06 13.71 8.37
N LEU A 250 -1.13 12.74 9.31
CA LEU A 250 0.01 11.93 9.72
C LEU A 250 0.48 10.99 8.61
N ASN A 251 -0.44 10.41 7.83
CA ASN A 251 -0.10 9.56 6.69
C ASN A 251 0.51 10.38 5.54
N ASP A 252 -0.11 11.50 5.18
CA ASP A 252 0.37 12.35 4.10
C ASP A 252 1.74 13.00 4.42
N ALA A 253 2.04 13.23 5.69
CA ALA A 253 3.34 13.72 6.14
C ALA A 253 4.50 12.78 5.80
N MET A 254 4.26 11.48 5.59
CA MET A 254 5.29 10.54 5.16
C MET A 254 5.90 10.94 3.80
N ASN A 255 5.16 11.67 2.95
CA ASN A 255 5.68 12.22 1.70
C ASN A 255 6.85 13.19 1.92
N ILE A 256 6.90 13.88 3.08
CA ILE A 256 8.01 14.77 3.46
C ILE A 256 9.30 13.94 3.57
N GLY A 257 9.23 12.78 4.22
CA GLY A 257 10.38 11.87 4.37
C GLY A 257 10.84 11.28 3.04
N VAL A 258 9.89 10.79 2.23
CA VAL A 258 10.23 10.18 0.92
C VAL A 258 10.92 11.16 -0.03
N GLN A 259 10.64 12.45 0.10
CA GLN A 259 11.26 13.51 -0.72
C GLN A 259 12.53 14.09 -0.10
N SER A 260 12.95 13.60 1.06
CA SER A 260 14.09 14.13 1.83
C SER A 260 15.37 13.34 1.58
N LEU A 261 16.51 14.05 1.60
CA LEU A 261 17.84 13.42 1.62
C LEU A 261 18.16 12.78 2.99
N VAL A 262 17.46 13.17 4.05
CA VAL A 262 17.59 12.68 5.44
C VAL A 262 16.20 12.39 6.02
N PRO A 263 15.51 11.33 5.54
CA PRO A 263 14.09 11.08 5.79
C PRO A 263 13.69 11.10 7.26
N GLY A 264 14.43 10.36 8.11
CA GLY A 264 14.10 10.21 9.51
C GLY A 264 14.19 11.52 10.30
N LEU A 265 15.24 12.31 10.06
CA LEU A 265 15.42 13.63 10.72
C LEU A 265 14.34 14.60 10.25
N HIS A 266 14.09 14.68 8.95
CA HIS A 266 13.11 15.62 8.40
C HIS A 266 11.68 15.31 8.90
N LEU A 267 11.30 14.03 8.93
CA LEU A 267 10.02 13.61 9.52
C LEU A 267 9.95 13.86 11.02
N TRP A 268 11.03 13.57 11.76
CA TRP A 268 11.09 13.86 13.18
C TRP A 268 10.88 15.36 13.46
N LEU A 269 11.56 16.23 12.70
CA LEU A 269 11.35 17.67 12.78
C LEU A 269 9.91 18.06 12.44
N ALA A 270 9.35 17.51 11.35
CA ALA A 270 7.97 17.79 10.96
C ALA A 270 6.96 17.40 12.06
N TYR A 271 7.04 16.19 12.59
CA TYR A 271 6.13 15.70 13.64
C TYR A 271 6.27 16.42 14.99
N ASN A 272 7.42 17.02 15.27
CA ASN A 272 7.67 17.70 16.55
C ASN A 272 7.57 19.22 16.47
N LEU A 273 7.83 19.84 15.30
CA LEU A 273 7.87 21.30 15.16
C LEU A 273 6.66 21.88 14.43
N MET A 274 6.04 21.15 13.49
CA MET A 274 4.85 21.64 12.77
C MET A 274 3.62 21.58 13.69
N PRO A 275 2.94 22.72 13.99
CA PRO A 275 1.83 22.73 14.95
C PRO A 275 0.67 21.79 14.57
N SER A 276 0.33 21.70 13.27
CA SER A 276 -0.72 20.83 12.75
C SER A 276 -0.41 19.33 12.96
N LEU A 277 0.83 18.91 12.72
CA LEU A 277 1.25 17.51 12.89
C LEU A 277 1.42 17.15 14.37
N ARG A 278 1.86 18.11 15.21
CA ARG A 278 1.86 17.93 16.67
C ARG A 278 0.45 17.71 17.20
N ALA A 279 -0.50 18.57 16.81
CA ALA A 279 -1.89 18.44 17.21
C ALA A 279 -2.50 17.12 16.73
N ALA A 280 -2.25 16.72 15.48
CA ALA A 280 -2.68 15.45 14.93
C ALA A 280 -2.11 14.24 15.70
N ARG A 281 -0.83 14.30 16.05
CA ARG A 281 -0.17 13.25 16.85
C ARG A 281 -0.74 13.17 18.27
N SER A 282 -0.95 14.30 18.95
CA SER A 282 -1.54 14.33 20.29
C SER A 282 -2.97 13.78 20.28
N LEU A 283 -3.78 14.16 19.30
CA LEU A 283 -5.13 13.65 19.13
C LEU A 283 -5.14 12.13 18.88
N LYS A 284 -4.27 11.64 17.98
CA LYS A 284 -4.08 10.21 17.72
C LYS A 284 -3.76 9.45 19.02
N GLU A 285 -2.81 9.94 19.81
CA GLU A 285 -2.40 9.30 21.05
C GLU A 285 -3.53 9.28 22.08
N ALA A 286 -4.23 10.40 22.24
CA ALA A 286 -5.37 10.50 23.16
C ALA A 286 -6.51 9.52 22.81
N VAL A 287 -6.88 9.46 21.53
CA VAL A 287 -7.97 8.59 21.08
C VAL A 287 -7.60 7.11 21.22
N ILE A 288 -6.39 6.71 20.83
CA ILE A 288 -5.96 5.31 20.97
C ILE A 288 -5.91 4.90 22.44
N GLN A 289 -5.41 5.76 23.33
CA GLN A 289 -5.36 5.49 24.76
C GLN A 289 -6.76 5.37 25.37
N ASP A 290 -7.70 6.19 24.92
CA ASP A 290 -9.10 6.11 25.38
C ASP A 290 -9.75 4.77 24.97
N GLU A 291 -9.56 4.36 23.71
CA GLU A 291 -10.09 3.08 23.22
C GLU A 291 -9.44 1.86 23.91
N ILE A 292 -8.14 1.92 24.19
CA ILE A 292 -7.47 0.89 25.00
C ILE A 292 -8.08 0.83 26.41
N LYS A 293 -8.31 1.98 27.07
CA LYS A 293 -8.95 2.02 28.40
C LYS A 293 -10.35 1.41 28.39
N LYS A 294 -11.15 1.71 27.35
CA LYS A 294 -12.50 1.11 27.17
C LYS A 294 -12.40 -0.42 27.05
N ALA A 295 -11.45 -0.93 26.26
CA ALA A 295 -11.22 -2.36 26.12
C ALA A 295 -10.76 -3.01 27.45
N ILE A 296 -9.85 -2.38 28.19
CA ILE A 296 -9.39 -2.85 29.50
C ILE A 296 -10.59 -2.93 30.48
N ASN A 297 -11.38 -1.87 30.59
CA ASN A 297 -12.55 -1.83 31.47
C ASN A 297 -13.58 -2.90 31.09
N LYS A 298 -13.76 -3.15 29.81
CA LYS A 298 -14.63 -4.22 29.32
C LYS A 298 -14.18 -5.60 29.84
N PHE A 299 -12.90 -5.93 29.74
CA PHE A 299 -12.38 -7.21 30.21
C PHE A 299 -12.28 -7.30 31.75
N SER A 300 -12.02 -6.19 32.45
CA SER A 300 -11.95 -6.16 33.91
C SER A 300 -13.33 -6.31 34.58
N ASN A 301 -14.40 -5.88 33.93
CA ASN A 301 -15.75 -5.90 34.48
C ASN A 301 -16.56 -7.16 34.11
N GLN A 302 -15.99 -8.08 33.34
CA GLN A 302 -16.66 -9.32 32.94
C GLN A 302 -16.32 -10.44 33.91
N THR A 303 -17.31 -10.84 34.73
CA THR A 303 -17.22 -11.92 35.72
C THR A 303 -17.31 -13.32 35.13
N ASP A 304 -17.86 -13.45 33.94
CA ASP A 304 -18.08 -14.70 33.19
C ASP A 304 -16.97 -15.00 32.16
N LEU A 305 -15.90 -14.19 32.15
CA LEU A 305 -14.80 -14.36 31.21
C LEU A 305 -13.94 -15.60 31.56
N ASN A 306 -14.06 -16.63 30.76
CA ASN A 306 -13.21 -17.82 30.89
C ASN A 306 -12.05 -17.74 29.90
N TRP A 307 -10.84 -17.47 30.44
CA TRP A 307 -9.60 -17.36 29.64
C TRP A 307 -9.14 -18.70 29.05
N GLU A 308 -9.66 -19.84 29.53
CA GLU A 308 -9.34 -21.17 29.02
C GLU A 308 -10.28 -21.58 27.90
N ASP A 309 -11.51 -21.03 27.87
CA ASP A 309 -12.50 -21.27 26.83
C ASP A 309 -12.34 -20.27 25.66
N GLN A 310 -11.70 -20.72 24.59
CA GLN A 310 -11.52 -19.93 23.37
C GLN A 310 -12.85 -19.49 22.73
N GLY A 311 -13.92 -20.25 22.91
CA GLY A 311 -15.27 -19.92 22.43
C GLY A 311 -15.89 -18.76 23.21
N ASN A 312 -15.71 -18.76 24.55
CA ASN A 312 -16.13 -17.66 25.41
C ASN A 312 -15.38 -16.38 25.08
N LEU A 313 -14.04 -16.41 24.98
CA LEU A 313 -13.21 -15.25 24.63
C LEU A 313 -13.62 -14.62 23.30
N LYS A 314 -13.84 -15.43 22.25
CA LYS A 314 -14.24 -14.94 20.92
C LYS A 314 -15.57 -14.18 20.92
N ARG A 315 -16.52 -14.55 21.78
CA ARG A 315 -17.81 -13.83 21.91
C ARG A 315 -17.65 -12.39 22.42
N HIS A 316 -16.61 -12.15 23.21
CA HIS A 316 -16.31 -10.84 23.80
C HIS A 316 -15.42 -9.96 22.91
N MET A 317 -14.72 -10.53 21.92
CA MET A 317 -13.84 -9.81 21.01
C MET A 317 -14.62 -9.23 19.83
N LYS A 318 -14.94 -7.94 19.88
CA LYS A 318 -15.71 -7.20 18.86
C LYS A 318 -14.88 -6.27 17.99
N SER A 319 -13.56 -6.18 18.25
CA SER A 319 -12.65 -5.26 17.57
C SER A 319 -11.21 -5.77 17.65
N ALA A 320 -10.31 -5.18 16.85
CA ALA A 320 -8.89 -5.53 16.93
C ALA A 320 -8.27 -5.11 18.27
N VAL A 321 -8.70 -3.99 18.86
CA VAL A 321 -8.22 -3.59 20.18
C VAL A 321 -8.58 -4.62 21.26
N ASP A 322 -9.79 -5.18 21.22
CA ASP A 322 -10.17 -6.26 22.12
C ASP A 322 -9.22 -7.48 22.01
N ILE A 323 -8.90 -7.87 20.78
CA ILE A 323 -7.99 -8.99 20.51
C ILE A 323 -6.59 -8.72 21.03
N VAL A 324 -6.05 -7.53 20.75
CA VAL A 324 -4.69 -7.16 21.18
C VAL A 324 -4.58 -7.12 22.70
N ILE A 325 -5.56 -6.54 23.38
CA ILE A 325 -5.61 -6.49 24.85
C ILE A 325 -5.74 -7.89 25.44
N ALA A 326 -6.67 -8.70 24.93
CA ALA A 326 -6.85 -10.08 25.41
C ALA A 326 -5.58 -10.92 25.19
N ARG A 327 -4.90 -10.76 24.05
CA ARG A 327 -3.66 -11.48 23.73
C ARG A 327 -2.51 -11.06 24.65
N GLU A 328 -2.39 -9.78 24.98
CA GLU A 328 -1.38 -9.30 25.93
C GLU A 328 -1.63 -9.85 27.33
N ILE A 329 -2.88 -9.85 27.79
CA ILE A 329 -3.25 -10.44 29.10
C ILE A 329 -2.89 -11.95 29.14
N ASP A 330 -3.28 -12.71 28.10
CA ASP A 330 -3.00 -14.15 28.02
C ASP A 330 -1.49 -14.45 27.96
N SER A 331 -0.74 -13.66 27.19
CA SER A 331 0.72 -13.80 27.10
C SER A 331 1.40 -13.50 28.44
N ALA A 332 1.02 -12.41 29.08
CA ALA A 332 1.55 -12.01 30.38
C ALA A 332 1.28 -13.07 31.46
N ARG A 333 0.05 -13.63 31.48
CA ARG A 333 -0.32 -14.72 32.38
C ARG A 333 0.55 -15.95 32.17
N LYS A 334 0.76 -16.37 30.91
CA LYS A 334 1.61 -17.53 30.60
C LYS A 334 3.10 -17.35 30.93
N GLU A 335 3.55 -16.10 30.86
CA GLU A 335 4.94 -15.70 31.14
C GLU A 335 5.16 -15.32 32.62
N GLY A 336 4.11 -15.29 33.45
CA GLY A 336 4.18 -14.91 34.86
C GLY A 336 4.55 -13.43 35.08
N ARG A 337 4.23 -12.55 34.17
CA ARG A 337 4.51 -11.11 34.23
C ARG A 337 3.22 -10.28 34.31
N THR A 338 3.36 -9.01 34.69
CA THR A 338 2.25 -8.04 34.59
C THR A 338 2.01 -7.65 33.13
N PRO A 339 0.74 -7.62 32.66
CA PRO A 339 0.43 -7.20 31.30
C PRO A 339 0.70 -5.70 31.08
N GLU A 340 1.32 -5.36 29.95
CA GLU A 340 1.69 -3.98 29.57
C GLU A 340 0.69 -3.39 28.59
N LEU A 341 -0.59 -3.28 29.01
CA LEU A 341 -1.72 -2.93 28.16
C LEU A 341 -1.66 -1.52 27.55
N MET A 342 -0.99 -0.58 28.23
CA MET A 342 -0.81 0.80 27.79
C MET A 342 0.57 1.05 27.16
N SER A 343 1.34 -0.02 26.87
CA SER A 343 2.68 0.11 26.30
C SER A 343 2.66 0.81 24.93
N ARG A 344 3.81 1.40 24.57
CA ARG A 344 3.99 1.96 23.23
C ARG A 344 3.81 0.93 22.14
N THR A 345 4.18 -0.31 22.38
CA THR A 345 3.98 -1.45 21.48
C THR A 345 2.50 -1.62 21.12
N VAL A 346 1.62 -1.70 22.12
CA VAL A 346 0.17 -1.85 21.91
C VAL A 346 -0.39 -0.66 21.12
N GLN A 347 0.00 0.57 21.50
CA GLN A 347 -0.48 1.78 20.82
C GLN A 347 -0.03 1.86 19.36
N ASP A 348 1.24 1.58 19.08
CA ASP A 348 1.80 1.67 17.72
C ASP A 348 1.30 0.53 16.82
N GLU A 349 1.12 -0.68 17.35
CA GLU A 349 0.53 -1.78 16.60
C GLU A 349 -0.94 -1.50 16.24
N LEU A 350 -1.73 -0.93 17.14
CA LEU A 350 -3.11 -0.51 16.83
C LEU A 350 -3.16 0.63 15.81
N PHE A 351 -2.29 1.64 15.95
CA PHE A 351 -2.23 2.72 14.97
C PHE A 351 -1.74 2.25 13.59
N SER A 352 -0.99 1.17 13.54
CA SER A 352 -0.49 0.61 12.29
C SER A 352 -1.60 0.15 11.34
N PHE A 353 -2.74 -0.31 11.87
CA PHE A 353 -3.91 -0.64 11.06
C PHE A 353 -4.42 0.59 10.28
N MET A 354 -4.41 1.76 10.93
CA MET A 354 -4.83 3.02 10.32
C MET A 354 -3.88 3.45 9.20
N LEU A 355 -2.57 3.32 9.42
CA LEU A 355 -1.56 3.65 8.41
C LEU A 355 -1.63 2.72 7.19
N ALA A 356 -1.80 1.42 7.45
CA ALA A 356 -1.82 0.40 6.40
C ALA A 356 -3.14 0.37 5.61
N GLY A 357 -4.28 0.62 6.28
CA GLY A 357 -5.61 0.54 5.66
C GLY A 357 -5.85 1.55 4.55
N ASN A 358 -5.14 2.68 4.56
CA ASN A 358 -5.26 3.70 3.50
C ASN A 358 -4.83 3.20 2.10
N GLU A 359 -4.05 2.13 2.01
CA GLU A 359 -3.62 1.56 0.71
C GLU A 359 -4.76 0.85 -0.05
N ILE A 360 -5.81 0.42 0.64
CA ILE A 360 -6.98 -0.23 0.02
C ILE A 360 -7.75 0.75 -0.85
N PHE A 361 -7.83 2.03 -0.43
CA PHE A 361 -8.31 3.12 -1.27
C PHE A 361 -7.63 3.11 -2.66
N THR A 362 -6.31 2.91 -2.70
CA THR A 362 -5.53 2.92 -3.95
C THR A 362 -5.95 1.79 -4.88
N LEU A 363 -6.08 0.57 -4.37
CA LEU A 363 -6.50 -0.58 -5.18
C LEU A 363 -7.94 -0.44 -5.67
N THR A 364 -8.86 -0.05 -4.77
CA THR A 364 -10.27 0.21 -5.12
C THR A 364 -10.38 1.26 -6.21
N ALA A 365 -9.63 2.36 -6.09
CA ALA A 365 -9.61 3.45 -7.07
C ALA A 365 -9.15 2.99 -8.46
N TRP A 366 -8.08 2.19 -8.54
CA TRP A 366 -7.64 1.61 -9.80
C TRP A 366 -8.66 0.64 -10.39
N THR A 367 -9.23 -0.24 -9.55
CA THR A 367 -10.24 -1.21 -10.00
C THR A 367 -11.45 -0.51 -10.61
N LEU A 368 -11.99 0.49 -9.93
CA LEU A 368 -13.10 1.31 -10.46
C LEU A 368 -12.73 1.92 -11.82
N LYS A 369 -11.55 2.49 -11.91
CA LYS A 369 -11.07 3.13 -13.13
C LYS A 369 -10.93 2.15 -14.30
N PHE A 370 -10.43 0.95 -14.06
CA PHE A 370 -10.38 -0.10 -15.09
C PHE A 370 -11.78 -0.54 -15.50
N LEU A 371 -12.71 -0.67 -14.57
CA LEU A 371 -14.10 -1.08 -14.90
C LEU A 371 -14.87 -0.03 -15.68
N THR A 372 -14.61 1.28 -15.49
CA THR A 372 -15.24 2.30 -16.33
C THR A 372 -14.82 2.22 -17.81
N THR A 373 -13.63 1.68 -18.10
CA THR A 373 -13.10 1.56 -19.46
C THR A 373 -13.29 0.17 -20.07
N HIS A 374 -13.48 -0.87 -19.24
CA HIS A 374 -13.62 -2.26 -19.68
C HIS A 374 -15.01 -2.81 -19.35
N GLN A 375 -16.02 -2.32 -20.09
CA GLN A 375 -17.44 -2.64 -19.84
C GLN A 375 -17.75 -4.15 -19.95
N ASN A 376 -17.05 -4.86 -20.85
CA ASN A 376 -17.15 -6.32 -20.96
C ASN A 376 -16.65 -7.05 -19.71
N VAL A 377 -15.58 -6.57 -19.06
CA VAL A 377 -15.08 -7.11 -17.81
C VAL A 377 -16.08 -6.85 -16.69
N GLN A 378 -16.60 -5.64 -16.59
CA GLN A 378 -17.62 -5.27 -15.61
C GLN A 378 -18.85 -6.20 -15.73
N LYS A 379 -19.33 -6.43 -16.95
CA LYS A 379 -20.46 -7.32 -17.21
C LYS A 379 -20.16 -8.75 -16.74
N LYS A 380 -19.03 -9.35 -17.14
CA LYS A 380 -18.64 -10.71 -16.73
C LYS A 380 -18.56 -10.84 -15.21
N VAL A 381 -17.98 -9.87 -14.53
CA VAL A 381 -17.88 -9.83 -13.05
C VAL A 381 -19.28 -9.79 -12.41
N ARG A 382 -20.19 -8.98 -12.96
CA ARG A 382 -21.58 -8.90 -12.47
C ARG A 382 -22.35 -10.19 -12.70
N ASP A 383 -22.22 -10.76 -13.89
CA ASP A 383 -22.91 -12.01 -14.25
C ASP A 383 -22.45 -13.15 -13.32
N GLU A 384 -21.14 -13.32 -13.12
CA GLU A 384 -20.57 -14.30 -12.18
C GLU A 384 -21.07 -14.06 -10.74
N LEU A 385 -21.08 -12.81 -10.29
CA LEU A 385 -21.53 -12.47 -8.95
C LEU A 385 -23.00 -12.79 -8.73
N ARG A 386 -23.88 -12.48 -9.70
CA ARG A 386 -25.31 -12.78 -9.64
C ARG A 386 -25.60 -14.28 -9.71
N GLU A 387 -24.87 -15.00 -10.51
CA GLU A 387 -24.96 -16.46 -10.60
C GLU A 387 -24.60 -17.11 -9.26
N GLN A 388 -23.49 -16.72 -8.66
CA GLN A 388 -22.98 -17.31 -7.42
C GLN A 388 -23.72 -16.82 -6.15
N CYS A 389 -24.41 -15.68 -6.22
CA CYS A 389 -25.23 -15.12 -5.15
C CYS A 389 -26.73 -15.15 -5.52
N SER A 390 -27.20 -16.23 -6.12
CA SER A 390 -28.59 -16.38 -6.61
C SER A 390 -29.64 -16.14 -5.52
N ALA A 391 -29.38 -16.55 -4.28
CA ALA A 391 -30.29 -16.28 -3.15
C ALA A 391 -30.47 -14.78 -2.87
N ALA A 392 -29.44 -13.94 -3.10
CA ALA A 392 -29.56 -12.48 -3.02
C ALA A 392 -30.41 -11.93 -4.17
N VAL A 393 -30.25 -12.48 -5.38
CA VAL A 393 -31.10 -12.12 -6.54
C VAL A 393 -32.57 -12.45 -6.27
N GLU A 394 -32.87 -13.64 -5.74
CA GLU A 394 -34.23 -14.08 -5.39
C GLU A 394 -34.88 -13.19 -4.31
N ARG A 395 -34.10 -12.72 -3.35
CA ARG A 395 -34.55 -11.78 -2.31
C ARG A 395 -34.76 -10.36 -2.83
N GLY A 396 -34.20 -10.01 -3.99
CA GLY A 396 -34.18 -8.63 -4.49
C GLY A 396 -33.30 -7.69 -3.66
N ASP A 397 -32.27 -8.22 -2.99
CA ASP A 397 -31.42 -7.48 -2.05
C ASP A 397 -29.92 -7.67 -2.35
N ALA A 398 -29.05 -6.94 -1.67
CA ALA A 398 -27.61 -7.11 -1.79
C ALA A 398 -27.16 -8.45 -1.19
N PRO A 399 -26.08 -9.06 -1.73
CA PRO A 399 -25.50 -10.25 -1.13
C PRO A 399 -24.92 -9.95 0.25
N THR A 400 -25.14 -10.85 1.18
CA THR A 400 -24.59 -10.77 2.55
C THR A 400 -23.08 -11.03 2.55
N VAL A 401 -22.41 -10.70 3.66
CA VAL A 401 -20.99 -11.03 3.86
C VAL A 401 -20.72 -12.52 3.65
N SER A 402 -21.59 -13.39 4.20
CA SER A 402 -21.44 -14.84 4.10
C SER A 402 -21.56 -15.32 2.65
N GLU A 403 -22.52 -14.81 1.89
CA GLU A 403 -22.69 -15.12 0.47
C GLU A 403 -21.46 -14.68 -0.35
N ILE A 404 -20.97 -13.44 -0.16
CA ILE A 404 -19.78 -12.96 -0.85
C ILE A 404 -18.54 -13.78 -0.49
N MET A 405 -18.37 -14.15 0.78
CA MET A 405 -17.20 -14.91 1.23
C MET A 405 -17.20 -16.36 0.73
N SER A 406 -18.36 -16.99 0.68
CA SER A 406 -18.52 -18.39 0.24
C SER A 406 -18.60 -18.54 -1.28
N ALA A 407 -18.92 -17.47 -2.01
CA ALA A 407 -19.05 -17.48 -3.46
C ALA A 407 -17.71 -17.82 -4.15
N ARG A 408 -17.79 -18.76 -5.13
CA ARG A 408 -16.67 -19.11 -6.00
C ARG A 408 -16.64 -18.13 -7.17
N LEU A 409 -15.74 -17.16 -7.13
CA LEU A 409 -15.67 -16.03 -8.03
C LEU A 409 -14.30 -15.93 -8.74
N PRO A 410 -13.90 -16.93 -9.55
CA PRO A 410 -12.57 -16.94 -10.18
C PRO A 410 -12.33 -15.76 -11.13
N TYR A 411 -13.34 -15.33 -11.91
CA TYR A 411 -13.20 -14.17 -12.78
C TYR A 411 -13.09 -12.86 -11.99
N PHE A 412 -13.87 -12.74 -10.93
CA PHE A 412 -13.81 -11.61 -10.01
C PHE A 412 -12.43 -11.51 -9.32
N GLU A 413 -11.89 -12.64 -8.85
CA GLU A 413 -10.56 -12.69 -8.23
C GLU A 413 -9.47 -12.34 -9.26
N ALA A 414 -9.60 -12.82 -10.48
CA ALA A 414 -8.74 -12.48 -11.61
C ALA A 414 -8.76 -10.96 -11.92
N MET A 415 -9.93 -10.35 -11.92
CA MET A 415 -10.12 -8.92 -12.13
C MET A 415 -9.43 -8.08 -11.04
N ILE A 416 -9.56 -8.46 -9.75
CA ILE A 416 -8.88 -7.77 -8.64
C ILE A 416 -7.36 -7.89 -8.78
N GLU A 417 -6.86 -9.09 -9.11
CA GLU A 417 -5.42 -9.31 -9.22
C GLU A 417 -4.84 -8.56 -10.43
N GLU A 418 -5.58 -8.51 -11.55
CA GLU A 418 -5.19 -7.73 -12.72
C GLU A 418 -5.22 -6.22 -12.43
N SER A 419 -6.22 -5.77 -11.66
CA SER A 419 -6.24 -4.38 -11.16
C SER A 419 -5.05 -4.05 -10.29
N THR A 420 -4.63 -4.99 -9.42
CA THR A 420 -3.44 -4.87 -8.58
C THR A 420 -2.17 -4.77 -9.42
N ARG A 421 -2.06 -5.58 -10.47
CA ARG A 421 -0.94 -5.58 -11.41
C ARG A 421 -0.92 -4.28 -12.21
N CYS A 422 -1.97 -3.99 -12.96
CA CYS A 422 -2.04 -2.83 -13.86
C CYS A 422 -2.02 -1.49 -13.12
N GLY A 423 -2.64 -1.43 -11.94
CA GLY A 423 -2.58 -0.26 -11.07
C GLY A 423 -1.22 -0.07 -10.40
N SER A 424 -0.33 -1.06 -10.47
CA SER A 424 1.01 -1.03 -9.85
C SER A 424 0.99 -0.48 -8.43
N VAL A 425 0.02 -0.91 -7.62
CA VAL A 425 -0.24 -0.38 -6.26
C VAL A 425 1.05 -0.37 -5.43
N THR A 426 1.85 -1.43 -5.54
CA THR A 426 3.19 -1.51 -4.99
C THR A 426 4.20 -1.65 -6.12
N GLN A 427 4.91 -0.57 -6.43
CA GLN A 427 5.84 -0.53 -7.56
C GLN A 427 7.18 -1.21 -7.29
N THR A 428 7.56 -1.37 -6.01
CA THR A 428 8.82 -1.98 -5.61
C THR A 428 8.75 -2.63 -4.23
N ASN A 429 9.53 -3.67 -4.04
CA ASN A 429 9.85 -4.21 -2.73
C ASN A 429 11.27 -3.82 -2.35
N ILE A 430 11.50 -3.45 -1.08
CA ILE A 430 12.81 -2.96 -0.63
C ILE A 430 13.33 -3.84 0.51
N ARG A 431 14.62 -4.21 0.44
CA ARG A 431 15.36 -4.94 1.49
C ARG A 431 16.74 -4.31 1.66
N THR A 432 17.37 -4.58 2.80
CA THR A 432 18.78 -4.26 3.04
C THR A 432 19.57 -5.55 3.15
N THR A 433 20.77 -5.62 2.57
CA THR A 433 21.69 -6.75 2.71
C THR A 433 22.24 -6.84 4.13
N MET A 434 22.21 -8.03 4.72
CA MET A 434 22.68 -8.30 6.08
C MET A 434 24.12 -8.74 6.14
N GLN A 435 24.67 -9.16 5.01
CA GLN A 435 26.05 -9.57 4.76
C GLN A 435 26.41 -9.21 3.32
N GLU A 436 27.62 -9.48 2.87
CA GLU A 436 27.96 -9.48 1.46
C GLU A 436 27.23 -10.63 0.76
N VAL A 437 26.59 -10.36 -0.38
CA VAL A 437 25.75 -11.34 -1.09
C VAL A 437 25.99 -11.29 -2.58
N ASN A 438 25.82 -12.42 -3.24
CA ASN A 438 25.79 -12.51 -4.69
C ASN A 438 24.36 -12.37 -5.22
N ILE A 439 24.13 -11.48 -6.18
CA ILE A 439 22.86 -11.31 -6.91
C ILE A 439 23.19 -11.40 -8.40
N LEU A 440 22.79 -12.49 -9.05
CA LEU A 440 23.00 -12.73 -10.49
C LEU A 440 24.45 -12.47 -10.93
N GLY A 441 25.44 -12.95 -10.14
CA GLY A 441 26.86 -12.80 -10.43
C GLY A 441 27.51 -11.51 -9.91
N HIS A 442 26.74 -10.59 -9.34
CA HIS A 442 27.25 -9.34 -8.78
C HIS A 442 27.42 -9.41 -7.26
N MET A 443 28.61 -9.09 -6.76
CA MET A 443 28.88 -9.03 -5.33
C MET A 443 28.37 -7.70 -4.75
N VAL A 444 27.40 -7.79 -3.87
CA VAL A 444 26.75 -6.64 -3.24
C VAL A 444 27.16 -6.55 -1.78
N PRO A 445 27.77 -5.44 -1.33
CA PRO A 445 28.24 -5.28 0.06
C PRO A 445 27.11 -5.27 1.08
N LYS A 446 27.44 -5.65 2.32
CA LYS A 446 26.58 -5.52 3.50
C LYS A 446 26.03 -4.09 3.63
N HIS A 447 24.77 -3.97 4.07
CA HIS A 447 24.07 -2.70 4.31
C HIS A 447 23.82 -1.88 3.03
N THR A 448 23.56 -2.56 1.94
CA THR A 448 23.11 -1.97 0.67
C THR A 448 21.60 -2.13 0.55
N GLU A 449 20.91 -1.08 0.14
CA GLU A 449 19.47 -1.14 -0.16
C GLU A 449 19.24 -1.81 -1.51
N ILE A 450 18.37 -2.81 -1.53
CA ILE A 450 17.99 -3.56 -2.73
C ILE A 450 16.55 -3.24 -3.05
N LEU A 451 16.30 -2.71 -4.24
CA LEU A 451 14.97 -2.44 -4.77
C LEU A 451 14.63 -3.47 -5.85
N MET A 452 13.59 -4.24 -5.61
CA MET A 452 13.06 -5.22 -6.56
C MET A 452 11.85 -4.60 -7.27
N LEU A 453 11.93 -4.44 -8.59
CA LEU A 453 10.89 -3.78 -9.38
C LEU A 453 9.71 -4.72 -9.61
N ASN A 454 8.50 -4.22 -9.36
CA ASN A 454 7.23 -4.91 -9.65
C ASN A 454 6.60 -4.45 -10.97
N ASN A 455 7.02 -3.29 -11.50
CA ASN A 455 6.45 -2.63 -12.68
C ASN A 455 7.39 -2.57 -13.89
N GLY A 456 8.47 -3.35 -13.88
CA GLY A 456 9.51 -3.34 -14.91
C GLY A 456 9.47 -4.54 -15.86
N PRO A 457 10.66 -4.96 -16.32
CA PRO A 457 10.84 -6.14 -17.15
C PRO A 457 10.19 -7.39 -16.54
N GLY A 458 9.57 -8.20 -17.39
CA GLY A 458 8.80 -9.37 -16.98
C GLY A 458 7.41 -9.10 -16.40
N SER A 459 7.07 -7.82 -16.12
CA SER A 459 5.74 -7.43 -15.63
C SER A 459 4.95 -6.61 -16.65
N PHE A 460 5.54 -5.56 -17.22
CA PHE A 460 4.95 -4.66 -18.23
C PHE A 460 5.82 -4.50 -19.49
N MET A 461 7.02 -5.01 -19.45
CA MET A 461 8.00 -5.00 -20.53
C MET A 461 8.53 -6.42 -20.69
N PRO A 462 9.03 -6.80 -21.88
CA PRO A 462 9.69 -8.08 -22.07
C PRO A 462 10.72 -8.34 -20.96
N PRO A 463 10.85 -9.58 -20.47
CA PRO A 463 11.86 -9.92 -19.49
C PRO A 463 13.26 -9.72 -20.09
N LEU A 464 14.20 -9.30 -19.25
CA LEU A 464 15.60 -9.24 -19.62
C LEU A 464 16.20 -10.66 -19.62
N THR A 465 17.21 -10.87 -20.48
CA THR A 465 17.93 -12.13 -20.50
C THR A 465 18.80 -12.25 -19.24
N VAL A 466 18.70 -13.37 -18.56
CA VAL A 466 19.49 -13.70 -17.38
C VAL A 466 20.25 -15.00 -17.64
N ASP A 467 21.54 -14.99 -17.38
CA ASP A 467 22.36 -16.19 -17.38
C ASP A 467 21.97 -17.07 -16.17
N GLU A 468 21.42 -18.25 -16.44
CA GLU A 468 20.94 -19.16 -15.40
C GLU A 468 22.07 -19.64 -14.47
N GLU A 469 23.32 -19.70 -14.94
CA GLU A 469 24.48 -20.09 -14.12
C GLU A 469 24.82 -19.05 -13.05
N LYS A 470 24.47 -17.80 -13.27
CA LYS A 470 24.66 -16.72 -12.28
C LYS A 470 23.63 -16.71 -11.17
N ARG A 471 22.55 -17.48 -11.30
CA ARG A 471 21.52 -17.58 -10.24
C ARG A 471 22.04 -18.38 -9.05
N SER A 472 21.60 -17.98 -7.86
CA SER A 472 21.80 -18.80 -6.65
C SER A 472 21.04 -20.13 -6.77
N GLU A 473 21.48 -21.16 -6.04
CA GLU A 473 20.81 -22.47 -6.04
C GLU A 473 19.33 -22.35 -5.58
N SER A 474 19.04 -21.45 -4.63
CA SER A 474 17.66 -21.17 -4.22
C SER A 474 16.83 -20.53 -5.34
N SER A 475 17.41 -19.63 -6.14
CA SER A 475 16.77 -19.02 -7.30
C SER A 475 16.54 -20.03 -8.43
N LYS A 476 17.51 -20.89 -8.73
CA LYS A 476 17.35 -22.02 -9.68
C LYS A 476 16.16 -22.90 -9.26
N GLY A 477 16.04 -23.24 -8.00
CA GLY A 477 14.93 -24.02 -7.43
C GLY A 477 13.55 -23.32 -7.44
N THR A 478 13.43 -22.08 -7.93
CA THR A 478 12.15 -21.40 -8.16
C THR A 478 11.65 -21.51 -9.61
N ALA A 479 12.40 -22.13 -10.50
CA ALA A 479 12.01 -22.34 -11.88
C ALA A 479 10.60 -22.98 -11.95
N GLY A 480 9.74 -22.44 -12.81
CA GLY A 480 8.37 -22.91 -13.01
C GLY A 480 7.38 -22.61 -11.87
N LYS A 481 7.81 -22.05 -10.73
CA LYS A 481 6.92 -21.68 -9.61
C LYS A 481 6.22 -20.33 -9.81
N ILE A 482 6.75 -19.51 -10.69
CA ILE A 482 6.17 -18.24 -11.10
C ILE A 482 6.01 -18.30 -12.60
N GLY A 483 4.80 -18.10 -13.08
CA GLY A 483 4.51 -18.01 -14.50
C GLY A 483 5.14 -16.77 -15.14
N GLN A 484 5.10 -16.74 -16.46
CA GLN A 484 5.57 -15.61 -17.26
C GLN A 484 4.42 -15.11 -18.13
N TRP A 485 4.30 -13.82 -18.25
CA TRP A 485 3.31 -13.22 -19.13
C TRP A 485 3.70 -13.39 -20.60
N ASN A 486 2.70 -13.57 -21.45
CA ASN A 486 2.88 -13.42 -22.87
C ASN A 486 3.28 -11.95 -23.16
N VAL A 487 4.36 -11.76 -23.91
CA VAL A 487 4.88 -10.42 -24.26
C VAL A 487 3.82 -9.60 -25.01
N LYS A 488 3.03 -10.25 -25.88
CA LYS A 488 1.91 -9.62 -26.56
C LYS A 488 0.78 -9.35 -25.55
N GLY A 489 0.37 -8.09 -25.43
CA GLY A 489 -0.70 -7.69 -24.51
C GLY A 489 -0.26 -7.57 -23.04
N MET A 490 1.04 -7.55 -22.77
CA MET A 490 1.59 -7.45 -21.40
C MET A 490 1.11 -6.20 -20.64
N ARG A 491 0.83 -5.11 -21.38
CA ARG A 491 0.35 -3.84 -20.82
C ARG A 491 -1.16 -3.74 -20.73
N ASP A 492 -1.88 -4.65 -21.38
CA ASP A 492 -3.34 -4.62 -21.44
C ASP A 492 -3.94 -5.07 -20.10
N PHE A 493 -5.08 -4.50 -19.77
CA PHE A 493 -5.90 -4.97 -18.65
C PHE A 493 -6.71 -6.16 -19.11
N ASP A 494 -6.27 -7.35 -18.75
CA ASP A 494 -6.86 -8.61 -19.16
C ASP A 494 -6.92 -9.60 -17.98
N PRO A 495 -8.05 -9.68 -17.28
CA PRO A 495 -8.24 -10.65 -16.19
C PRO A 495 -8.11 -12.12 -16.61
N GLU A 496 -8.36 -12.45 -17.89
CA GLU A 496 -8.35 -13.84 -18.34
C GLU A 496 -6.97 -14.47 -18.26
N ARG A 497 -5.90 -13.68 -18.24
CA ARG A 497 -4.53 -14.18 -18.05
C ARG A 497 -4.30 -14.91 -16.73
N TRP A 498 -5.18 -14.68 -15.74
CA TRP A 498 -5.13 -15.31 -14.41
C TRP A 498 -5.99 -16.56 -14.31
N LEU A 499 -6.67 -16.96 -15.37
CA LEU A 499 -7.61 -18.07 -15.37
C LEU A 499 -7.01 -19.30 -16.04
N VAL A 500 -7.29 -20.45 -15.46
CA VAL A 500 -7.00 -21.78 -16.01
C VAL A 500 -8.25 -22.63 -15.91
N LYS A 501 -8.34 -23.69 -16.73
CA LYS A 501 -9.37 -24.71 -16.60
C LYS A 501 -8.87 -25.82 -15.69
N ASP A 502 -9.70 -26.24 -14.74
CA ASP A 502 -9.46 -27.43 -13.95
C ASP A 502 -9.73 -28.72 -14.78
N GLU A 503 -9.56 -29.88 -14.16
CA GLU A 503 -9.75 -31.18 -14.82
C GLU A 503 -11.19 -31.40 -15.34
N GLU A 504 -12.17 -30.73 -14.70
CA GLU A 504 -13.57 -30.74 -15.10
C GLU A 504 -13.92 -29.65 -16.12
N GLY A 505 -12.94 -28.89 -16.61
CA GLY A 505 -13.12 -27.82 -17.57
C GLY A 505 -13.68 -26.50 -17.01
N ARG A 506 -13.84 -26.37 -15.68
CA ARG A 506 -14.32 -25.16 -15.01
C ARG A 506 -13.21 -24.14 -14.87
N LEU A 507 -13.54 -22.87 -15.01
CA LEU A 507 -12.58 -21.78 -14.77
C LEU A 507 -12.19 -21.72 -13.30
N THR A 508 -10.88 -21.60 -13.05
CA THR A 508 -10.28 -21.39 -11.74
C THR A 508 -9.25 -20.27 -11.79
N PHE A 509 -9.13 -19.53 -10.69
CA PHE A 509 -8.10 -18.50 -10.54
C PHE A 509 -6.75 -19.14 -10.24
N ASN A 510 -5.74 -18.80 -11.05
CA ASN A 510 -4.35 -19.23 -10.86
C ASN A 510 -3.49 -18.09 -10.30
N PRO A 511 -3.17 -18.06 -9.00
CA PRO A 511 -2.36 -17.01 -8.42
C PRO A 511 -0.89 -17.04 -8.87
N ASN A 512 -0.46 -18.09 -9.56
CA ASN A 512 0.90 -18.29 -10.07
C ASN A 512 0.99 -18.11 -11.59
N ALA A 513 -0.04 -17.59 -12.24
CA ALA A 513 -0.06 -17.39 -13.70
C ALA A 513 1.07 -16.44 -14.17
N GLY A 514 1.52 -15.54 -13.30
CA GLY A 514 2.63 -14.64 -13.57
C GLY A 514 3.23 -14.02 -12.30
N PRO A 515 4.16 -13.07 -12.44
CA PRO A 515 4.78 -12.38 -11.32
C PRO A 515 3.75 -11.66 -10.43
N ARG A 516 3.83 -11.91 -9.12
CA ARG A 516 2.86 -11.42 -8.13
C ARG A 516 3.57 -11.01 -6.84
N HIS A 517 4.16 -9.80 -6.84
CA HIS A 517 4.96 -9.31 -5.71
C HIS A 517 4.36 -8.08 -5.02
N SER A 518 3.14 -7.66 -5.38
CA SER A 518 2.51 -6.45 -4.82
C SER A 518 2.32 -6.52 -3.30
N PHE A 519 2.12 -7.71 -2.74
CA PHE A 519 2.08 -7.94 -1.30
C PHE A 519 3.40 -8.46 -0.71
N GLY A 520 4.48 -8.44 -1.49
CA GLY A 520 5.73 -9.09 -1.13
C GLY A 520 5.61 -10.61 -1.10
N ALA A 521 6.65 -11.29 -0.61
CA ALA A 521 6.67 -12.74 -0.45
C ALA A 521 7.43 -13.14 0.83
N GLY A 522 7.31 -14.42 1.22
CA GLY A 522 8.05 -15.02 2.34
C GLY A 522 7.65 -14.47 3.71
N PRO A 523 8.53 -14.57 4.72
CA PRO A 523 8.24 -14.26 6.12
C PRO A 523 7.91 -12.78 6.36
N ARG A 524 8.33 -11.91 5.46
CA ARG A 524 8.11 -10.47 5.53
C ARG A 524 7.07 -9.97 4.49
N ALA A 525 6.25 -10.86 3.96
CA ALA A 525 5.08 -10.49 3.15
C ALA A 525 4.11 -9.59 3.93
N CYS A 526 3.24 -8.89 3.22
CA CYS A 526 2.23 -8.02 3.81
C CYS A 526 1.38 -8.79 4.84
N PHE A 527 1.30 -8.25 6.05
CA PHE A 527 0.50 -8.83 7.13
C PHE A 527 -0.99 -8.77 6.83
N GLY A 528 -1.44 -7.63 6.33
CA GLY A 528 -2.84 -7.36 6.03
C GLY A 528 -3.35 -7.93 4.70
N ARG A 529 -2.61 -8.80 3.99
CA ARG A 529 -3.02 -9.30 2.67
C ARG A 529 -4.42 -9.93 2.67
N LYS A 530 -4.74 -10.74 3.69
CA LYS A 530 -6.05 -11.37 3.81
C LYS A 530 -7.16 -10.35 4.04
N TRP A 531 -6.88 -9.35 4.89
CA TRP A 531 -7.77 -8.23 5.13
C TRP A 531 -8.04 -7.45 3.84
N ALA A 532 -6.97 -7.01 3.16
CA ALA A 532 -7.08 -6.24 1.92
C ALA A 532 -7.87 -6.98 0.83
N ALA A 533 -7.61 -8.28 0.67
CA ALA A 533 -8.34 -9.11 -0.30
C ALA A 533 -9.84 -9.19 0.03
N LEU A 534 -10.20 -9.35 1.31
CA LEU A 534 -11.59 -9.40 1.74
C LEU A 534 -12.30 -8.04 1.57
N GLU A 535 -11.63 -6.96 1.98
CA GLU A 535 -12.19 -5.61 1.90
C GLU A 535 -12.48 -5.20 0.45
N VAL A 536 -11.50 -5.38 -0.44
CA VAL A 536 -11.70 -5.07 -1.87
C VAL A 536 -12.75 -5.99 -2.48
N LYS A 537 -12.78 -7.28 -2.10
CA LYS A 537 -13.82 -8.23 -2.57
C LYS A 537 -15.21 -7.75 -2.18
N ILE A 538 -15.44 -7.38 -0.92
CA ILE A 538 -16.74 -6.89 -0.44
C ILE A 538 -17.11 -5.56 -1.09
N MET A 539 -16.20 -4.58 -1.10
CA MET A 539 -16.47 -3.28 -1.69
C MET A 539 -16.82 -3.38 -3.17
N MET A 540 -16.01 -4.08 -3.95
CA MET A 540 -16.24 -4.19 -5.39
C MET A 540 -17.46 -5.05 -5.72
N ALA A 541 -17.75 -6.11 -4.96
CA ALA A 541 -18.96 -6.90 -5.12
C ALA A 541 -20.22 -6.05 -4.95
N LEU A 542 -20.29 -5.27 -3.88
CA LEU A 542 -21.44 -4.40 -3.62
C LEU A 542 -21.55 -3.25 -4.63
N ILE A 543 -20.43 -2.63 -5.02
CA ILE A 543 -20.45 -1.54 -6.02
C ILE A 543 -20.96 -2.06 -7.36
N VAL A 544 -20.43 -3.18 -7.87
CA VAL A 544 -20.84 -3.75 -9.16
C VAL A 544 -22.25 -4.35 -9.10
N TRP A 545 -22.72 -4.76 -7.91
CA TRP A 545 -24.09 -5.22 -7.70
C TRP A 545 -25.11 -4.10 -7.90
N HIS A 546 -24.81 -2.89 -7.41
CA HIS A 546 -25.76 -1.77 -7.40
C HIS A 546 -25.63 -0.82 -8.58
N PHE A 547 -24.44 -0.68 -9.17
CA PHE A 547 -24.19 0.34 -10.19
C PHE A 547 -23.57 -0.20 -11.47
N ASN A 548 -23.97 0.38 -12.59
CA ASN A 548 -23.16 0.40 -13.79
C ASN A 548 -22.16 1.55 -13.67
N LEU A 549 -20.88 1.24 -13.84
CA LEU A 549 -19.79 2.20 -13.92
C LEU A 549 -19.64 2.58 -15.39
N GLU A 550 -20.30 3.64 -15.80
CA GLU A 550 -20.32 4.11 -17.18
C GLU A 550 -18.96 4.71 -17.59
N PRO A 551 -18.63 4.73 -18.88
CA PRO A 551 -17.44 5.40 -19.37
C PRO A 551 -17.42 6.89 -18.98
N THR A 552 -16.28 7.34 -18.46
CA THR A 552 -16.08 8.76 -18.14
C THR A 552 -15.54 9.54 -19.34
N PRO A 553 -15.86 10.84 -19.47
CA PRO A 553 -15.32 11.70 -20.52
C PRO A 553 -13.80 11.71 -20.58
N LYS A 554 -13.21 11.84 -21.76
CA LYS A 554 -11.74 11.83 -21.95
C LYS A 554 -10.96 12.74 -20.99
N PRO A 555 -11.37 14.00 -20.72
CA PRO A 555 -10.64 14.87 -19.79
C PRO A 555 -10.59 14.33 -18.36
N LEU A 556 -11.57 13.51 -17.92
CA LEU A 556 -11.72 12.95 -16.59
C LEU A 556 -11.24 11.49 -16.48
N SER A 557 -10.82 10.88 -17.61
CA SER A 557 -10.45 9.46 -17.68
C SER A 557 -8.94 9.18 -17.61
N SER A 558 -8.10 10.18 -17.34
CA SER A 558 -6.63 10.04 -17.29
C SER A 558 -6.19 8.94 -16.33
N PHE A 559 -5.28 8.07 -16.79
CA PHE A 559 -4.61 7.04 -15.98
C PHE A 559 -3.30 7.54 -15.34
N LYS A 560 -3.04 8.85 -15.39
CA LYS A 560 -1.88 9.44 -14.76
C LYS A 560 -1.94 9.22 -13.24
N PRO A 561 -0.86 8.73 -12.61
CA PRO A 561 -0.82 8.57 -11.17
C PRO A 561 -0.58 9.89 -10.44
N PHE A 562 -1.07 9.98 -9.22
CA PHE A 562 -0.78 11.07 -8.30
C PHE A 562 0.66 10.94 -7.76
N PRO A 563 1.44 12.03 -7.72
CA PRO A 563 2.85 11.99 -7.29
C PRO A 563 2.99 11.85 -5.76
N GLY A 564 2.67 10.68 -5.20
CA GLY A 564 2.72 10.37 -3.77
C GLY A 564 3.57 9.12 -3.44
N VAL A 565 3.51 8.68 -2.18
CA VAL A 565 4.08 7.40 -1.72
C VAL A 565 3.30 6.25 -2.33
N ALA A 566 1.97 6.32 -2.28
CA ALA A 566 1.08 5.36 -2.91
C ALA A 566 0.88 5.70 -4.39
N HIS A 567 0.94 4.69 -5.24
CA HIS A 567 0.70 4.82 -6.68
C HIS A 567 -0.81 4.79 -6.94
N ARG A 568 -1.50 5.88 -6.64
CA ARG A 568 -2.95 6.05 -6.85
C ARG A 568 -3.23 6.88 -8.11
N PRO A 569 -4.40 6.71 -8.76
CA PRO A 569 -4.76 7.57 -9.89
C PRO A 569 -4.95 9.03 -9.43
N GLU A 570 -4.54 9.97 -10.27
CA GLU A 570 -4.72 11.41 -10.03
C GLU A 570 -6.21 11.79 -10.07
N MET A 571 -6.95 11.19 -11.00
CA MET A 571 -8.37 11.43 -11.22
C MET A 571 -9.19 10.17 -10.97
N ILE A 572 -10.21 10.26 -10.13
CA ILE A 572 -11.13 9.18 -9.81
C ILE A 572 -12.55 9.72 -9.95
N TYR A 573 -13.05 9.71 -11.18
CA TYR A 573 -14.39 10.14 -11.53
C TYR A 573 -15.23 8.94 -11.94
N LEU A 574 -16.47 8.92 -11.52
CA LEU A 574 -17.47 7.94 -11.94
C LEU A 574 -18.67 8.65 -12.56
N ARG A 575 -19.24 8.03 -13.57
CA ARG A 575 -20.59 8.24 -14.07
C ARG A 575 -21.35 6.97 -13.73
N LEU A 576 -22.40 7.08 -12.94
CA LEU A 576 -23.14 5.94 -12.43
C LEU A 576 -24.53 5.88 -13.06
N SER A 577 -25.02 4.66 -13.26
CA SER A 577 -26.44 4.37 -13.45
C SER A 577 -26.82 3.14 -12.62
N ASN A 578 -28.07 3.04 -12.23
CA ASN A 578 -28.57 1.89 -11.46
C ASN A 578 -28.62 0.63 -12.35
N VAL A 579 -28.44 -0.54 -11.74
CA VAL A 579 -28.50 -1.87 -12.41
C VAL A 579 -29.91 -2.42 -12.37
#